data_941967f94fa903bc9f4e5131b3245104
#
_entry.id   941967f94fa903bc9f4e5131b3245104
#
_cell.length_a   1.000
_cell.length_b   1.000
_cell.length_c   1.000
_cell.angle_alpha   90.00
_cell.angle_beta   90.00
_cell.angle_gamma   90.00
#
_symmetry.space_group_name_H-M   'P 1'
#
loop_
_entity.id
_entity.type
_entity.pdbx_description
1 polymer ?
#
loop_
_entity_poly.entity_id
_entity_poly.type
_entity_poly.pdbx_seq_one_letter_code
_entity_poly.pdbx_strand_id
1 'polypeptide(L)'
;MCATCPCAADPPPAAPAGSRRLTLGQALLQRNDQQAAALRRRFQQAGLPVLNLISSPGSGKTALLERLGAEMGQRNLRLAVIVGDLATDRDARRLAAAGVEAVPISTGQACHLEAAMVARALERLPLPLERLDLLVIENVGNLVCPAAFDLGESLRVVLLSVCEGEDKPLKYPASFHSADLVLLGKSDLAGVVGFDRAQALAHLEAVAPGAAVREVSARSGAGLEALLEWLLHPREPRQEWEWRGWRGAGMRGTAKGAEG
;
A
#
# COMPACT_ATOMS: atom_id res chain seq x y z
N MET A 1 17.58 -13.23 -73.80
CA MET A 1 18.77 -12.99 -72.98
C MET A 1 18.59 -11.65 -72.28
N CYS A 2 18.24 -11.68 -71.07
CA CYS A 2 18.32 -10.51 -70.19
C CYS A 2 18.71 -11.01 -68.83
N ALA A 3 19.92 -10.64 -68.44
CA ALA A 3 20.54 -11.00 -67.18
C ALA A 3 19.91 -10.26 -66.00
N THR A 4 19.60 -11.02 -65.00
CA THR A 4 19.72 -10.74 -63.55
C THR A 4 19.59 -9.31 -63.08
N CYS A 5 18.35 -8.99 -62.60
CA CYS A 5 18.13 -7.94 -61.65
C CYS A 5 18.46 -8.46 -60.24
N PRO A 6 19.30 -7.83 -59.41
CA PRO A 6 19.46 -8.20 -58.02
C PRO A 6 18.22 -7.72 -57.27
N CYS A 7 17.39 -8.68 -56.87
CA CYS A 7 16.28 -8.42 -55.96
C CYS A 7 16.82 -7.76 -54.72
N ALA A 8 16.38 -6.53 -54.49
CA ALA A 8 16.59 -5.83 -53.24
C ALA A 8 16.05 -6.72 -52.10
N ALA A 9 16.91 -7.10 -51.17
CA ALA A 9 16.47 -7.78 -49.97
C ALA A 9 15.50 -6.87 -49.24
N ASP A 10 14.30 -7.38 -49.00
CA ASP A 10 13.29 -6.69 -48.16
C ASP A 10 13.92 -6.32 -46.81
N PRO A 11 13.71 -5.10 -46.35
CA PRO A 11 14.17 -4.72 -45.01
C PRO A 11 13.52 -5.66 -43.99
N PRO A 12 14.26 -6.06 -42.94
CA PRO A 12 13.69 -6.94 -41.91
C PRO A 12 12.41 -6.33 -41.35
N PRO A 13 11.38 -7.15 -41.08
CA PRO A 13 10.11 -6.67 -40.60
C PRO A 13 10.32 -5.85 -39.31
N ALA A 14 9.77 -4.64 -39.29
CA ALA A 14 9.81 -3.79 -38.09
C ALA A 14 9.23 -4.57 -36.89
N ALA A 15 9.99 -4.64 -35.81
CA ALA A 15 9.53 -5.30 -34.58
C ALA A 15 8.16 -4.75 -34.16
N PRO A 16 7.22 -5.61 -33.78
CA PRO A 16 5.84 -5.18 -33.46
C PRO A 16 5.86 -4.10 -32.39
N ALA A 17 5.06 -3.05 -32.57
CA ALA A 17 5.00 -1.88 -31.68
C ALA A 17 4.74 -2.26 -30.20
N GLY A 18 4.18 -3.45 -29.91
CA GLY A 18 4.01 -4.01 -28.59
C GLY A 18 5.32 -4.35 -27.86
N SER A 19 6.37 -4.78 -28.57
CA SER A 19 7.64 -5.15 -27.94
C SER A 19 8.41 -3.92 -27.40
N ARG A 20 8.32 -2.78 -28.04
CA ARG A 20 8.92 -1.52 -27.56
C ARG A 20 8.22 -0.99 -26.29
N ARG A 21 6.91 -1.13 -26.18
CA ARG A 21 6.18 -0.70 -24.99
C ARG A 21 6.48 -1.59 -23.78
N LEU A 22 6.62 -2.88 -23.97
CA LEU A 22 6.99 -3.82 -22.91
C LEU A 22 8.41 -3.55 -22.40
N THR A 23 9.39 -3.31 -23.28
CA THR A 23 10.77 -2.99 -22.88
C THR A 23 10.89 -1.65 -22.15
N LEU A 24 10.13 -0.62 -22.57
CA LEU A 24 10.09 0.66 -21.85
C LEU A 24 9.46 0.53 -20.45
N GLY A 25 8.35 -0.19 -20.32
CA GLY A 25 7.72 -0.45 -19.03
C GLY A 25 8.64 -1.21 -18.07
N GLN A 26 9.34 -2.24 -18.56
CA GLN A 26 10.32 -3.00 -17.78
C GLN A 26 11.50 -2.13 -17.32
N ALA A 27 12.02 -1.28 -18.18
CA ALA A 27 13.13 -0.38 -17.84
C ALA A 27 12.72 0.66 -16.79
N LEU A 28 11.48 1.18 -16.84
CA LEU A 28 10.94 2.09 -15.84
C LEU A 28 10.80 1.41 -14.48
N LEU A 29 10.25 0.20 -14.43
CA LEU A 29 10.13 -0.58 -13.19
C LEU A 29 11.49 -0.91 -12.60
N GLN A 30 12.45 -1.38 -13.41
CA GLN A 30 13.82 -1.67 -12.95
C GLN A 30 14.50 -0.43 -12.34
N ARG A 31 14.34 0.74 -12.96
CA ARG A 31 14.85 1.99 -12.41
C ARG A 31 14.18 2.35 -11.07
N ASN A 32 12.87 2.19 -11.00
CA ASN A 32 12.13 2.39 -9.77
C ASN A 32 12.63 1.45 -8.66
N ASP A 33 12.80 0.17 -8.96
CA ASP A 33 13.24 -0.85 -7.99
C ASP A 33 14.64 -0.56 -7.43
N GLN A 34 15.56 -0.06 -8.27
CA GLN A 34 16.87 0.39 -7.80
C GLN A 34 16.77 1.55 -6.81
N GLN A 35 15.89 2.51 -7.08
CA GLN A 35 15.64 3.65 -6.20
C GLN A 35 14.91 3.22 -4.92
N ALA A 36 13.94 2.33 -5.02
CA ALA A 36 13.24 1.74 -3.88
C ALA A 36 14.20 0.97 -2.97
N ALA A 37 15.13 0.20 -3.53
CA ALA A 37 16.16 -0.48 -2.76
C ALA A 37 17.09 0.50 -2.01
N ALA A 38 17.41 1.66 -2.60
CA ALA A 38 18.19 2.70 -1.92
C ALA A 38 17.38 3.34 -0.76
N LEU A 39 16.10 3.62 -0.97
CA LEU A 39 15.20 4.12 0.08
C LEU A 39 15.06 3.12 1.22
N ARG A 40 14.86 1.84 0.91
CA ARG A 40 14.74 0.77 1.91
C ARG A 40 15.97 0.70 2.82
N ARG A 41 17.18 0.77 2.25
CA ARG A 41 18.41 0.83 3.03
C ARG A 41 18.45 2.05 3.95
N ARG A 42 18.04 3.22 3.46
CA ARG A 42 17.99 4.46 4.26
C ARG A 42 17.00 4.33 5.43
N PHE A 43 15.83 3.77 5.19
CA PHE A 43 14.81 3.52 6.23
C PHE A 43 15.30 2.49 7.26
N GLN A 44 15.94 1.41 6.81
CA GLN A 44 16.53 0.40 7.69
C GLN A 44 17.65 0.97 8.57
N GLN A 45 18.52 1.82 8.02
CA GLN A 45 19.58 2.50 8.79
C GLN A 45 19.01 3.42 9.85
N ALA A 46 17.90 4.09 9.59
CA ALA A 46 17.19 4.93 10.55
C ALA A 46 16.35 4.11 11.56
N GLY A 47 16.21 2.78 11.38
CA GLY A 47 15.32 1.96 12.19
C GLY A 47 13.84 2.32 12.03
N LEU A 48 13.47 2.98 10.93
CA LEU A 48 12.15 3.56 10.72
C LEU A 48 11.22 2.59 9.97
N PRO A 49 10.09 2.19 10.58
CA PRO A 49 9.03 1.47 9.86
C PRO A 49 8.35 2.41 8.85
N VAL A 50 8.16 1.91 7.63
CA VAL A 50 7.55 2.68 6.54
C VAL A 50 6.40 1.90 5.93
N LEU A 51 5.23 2.53 5.87
CA LEU A 51 4.03 1.98 5.26
C LEU A 51 3.78 2.61 3.89
N ASN A 52 3.44 1.80 2.90
CA ASN A 52 2.81 2.24 1.67
C ASN A 52 1.30 1.96 1.77
N LEU A 53 0.49 3.02 1.91
CA LEU A 53 -0.96 2.94 2.08
C LEU A 53 -1.66 3.12 0.73
N ILE A 54 -2.23 2.04 0.23
CA ILE A 54 -2.91 1.95 -1.06
C ILE A 54 -4.42 1.78 -0.84
N SER A 55 -5.24 2.44 -1.63
CA SER A 55 -6.70 2.27 -1.60
C SER A 55 -7.41 2.87 -2.80
N SER A 56 -8.71 2.62 -2.93
CA SER A 56 -9.59 3.39 -3.80
C SER A 56 -9.71 4.85 -3.35
N PRO A 57 -10.11 5.76 -4.24
CA PRO A 57 -10.54 7.10 -3.85
C PRO A 57 -11.72 7.04 -2.86
N GLY A 58 -11.73 7.92 -1.87
CA GLY A 58 -12.83 8.00 -0.90
C GLY A 58 -12.90 6.87 0.13
N SER A 59 -11.94 5.95 0.18
CA SER A 59 -11.90 4.87 1.19
C SER A 59 -11.63 5.37 2.62
N GLY A 60 -11.08 6.58 2.78
CA GLY A 60 -10.86 7.20 4.08
C GLY A 60 -9.41 7.21 4.55
N LYS A 61 -8.41 7.11 3.64
CA LYS A 61 -6.97 7.17 3.97
C LYS A 61 -6.62 8.33 4.88
N THR A 62 -6.89 9.55 4.41
CA THR A 62 -6.56 10.77 5.14
C THR A 62 -7.22 10.82 6.52
N ALA A 63 -8.51 10.43 6.63
CA ALA A 63 -9.20 10.39 7.93
C ALA A 63 -8.59 9.35 8.88
N LEU A 64 -8.15 8.21 8.36
CA LEU A 64 -7.43 7.20 9.14
C LEU A 64 -6.10 7.74 9.66
N LEU A 65 -5.35 8.44 8.81
CA LEU A 65 -4.04 8.99 9.15
C LEU A 65 -4.15 10.17 10.13
N GLU A 66 -5.17 11.03 10.01
CA GLU A 66 -5.49 12.06 11.01
C GLU A 66 -5.71 11.44 12.39
N ARG A 67 -6.53 10.40 12.44
CA ARG A 67 -6.84 9.73 13.70
C ARG A 67 -5.61 8.99 14.26
N LEU A 68 -4.86 8.30 13.42
CA LEU A 68 -3.64 7.61 13.82
C LEU A 68 -2.60 8.60 14.36
N GLY A 69 -2.44 9.76 13.71
CA GLY A 69 -1.56 10.83 14.18
C GLY A 69 -1.96 11.36 15.55
N ALA A 70 -3.25 11.57 15.79
CA ALA A 70 -3.74 12.00 17.09
C ALA A 70 -3.44 10.96 18.20
N GLU A 71 -3.67 9.66 17.94
CA GLU A 71 -3.36 8.59 18.89
C GLU A 71 -1.84 8.46 19.15
N MET A 72 -1.01 8.60 18.10
CA MET A 72 0.45 8.62 18.25
C MET A 72 0.93 9.83 19.05
N GLY A 73 0.39 11.01 18.78
CA GLY A 73 0.71 12.24 19.50
C GLY A 73 0.42 12.14 21.01
N GLN A 74 -0.68 11.50 21.41
CA GLN A 74 -1.02 11.24 22.81
C GLN A 74 0.01 10.33 23.51
N ARG A 75 0.73 9.50 22.75
CA ARG A 75 1.79 8.59 23.22
C ARG A 75 3.19 9.20 23.08
N ASN A 76 3.31 10.48 22.69
CA ASN A 76 4.57 11.17 22.36
C ASN A 76 5.35 10.51 21.23
N LEU A 77 4.65 9.83 20.32
CA LEU A 77 5.21 9.22 19.11
C LEU A 77 5.02 10.14 17.91
N ARG A 78 5.96 10.11 16.98
CA ARG A 78 6.02 11.01 15.83
C ARG A 78 5.67 10.28 14.54
N LEU A 79 4.57 10.71 13.91
CA LEU A 79 4.14 10.28 12.59
C LEU A 79 4.53 11.33 11.56
N ALA A 80 5.13 10.90 10.46
CA ALA A 80 5.20 11.70 9.24
C ALA A 80 4.44 11.01 8.10
N VAL A 81 3.87 11.81 7.21
CA VAL A 81 3.11 11.33 6.05
C VAL A 81 3.59 12.01 4.78
N ILE A 82 3.97 11.23 3.78
CA ILE A 82 4.17 11.70 2.41
C ILE A 82 2.85 11.46 1.68
N VAL A 83 2.20 12.53 1.21
CA VAL A 83 0.87 12.49 0.61
C VAL A 83 0.96 12.58 -0.90
N GLY A 84 0.64 11.50 -1.61
CA GLY A 84 0.50 11.48 -3.06
C GLY A 84 -0.89 11.92 -3.50
N ASP A 85 -1.00 13.07 -4.14
CA ASP A 85 -2.25 13.54 -4.73
C ASP A 85 -2.04 14.03 -6.17
N LEU A 86 -3.09 13.92 -6.98
CA LEU A 86 -3.06 14.32 -8.39
C LEU A 86 -2.86 15.83 -8.57
N ALA A 87 -3.50 16.65 -7.75
CA ALA A 87 -3.58 18.09 -8.01
C ALA A 87 -3.59 19.01 -6.78
N THR A 88 -3.85 18.52 -5.56
CA THR A 88 -4.08 19.38 -4.40
C THR A 88 -3.19 19.02 -3.21
N ASP A 89 -2.95 19.98 -2.33
CA ASP A 89 -2.30 19.79 -1.03
C ASP A 89 -3.30 19.71 0.13
N ARG A 90 -4.60 19.55 -0.19
CA ARG A 90 -5.68 19.58 0.78
C ARG A 90 -5.51 18.52 1.89
N ASP A 91 -5.15 17.29 1.49
CA ASP A 91 -4.98 16.21 2.46
C ASP A 91 -3.74 16.43 3.33
N ALA A 92 -2.65 16.95 2.78
CA ALA A 92 -1.48 17.35 3.55
C ALA A 92 -1.80 18.47 4.55
N ARG A 93 -2.59 19.48 4.17
CA ARG A 93 -3.05 20.54 5.08
C ARG A 93 -3.96 20.01 6.20
N ARG A 94 -4.83 19.05 5.90
CA ARG A 94 -5.68 18.40 6.90
C ARG A 94 -4.83 17.65 7.93
N LEU A 95 -3.84 16.88 7.49
CA LEU A 95 -2.91 16.17 8.35
C LEU A 95 -2.10 17.14 9.22
N ALA A 96 -1.58 18.21 8.63
CA ALA A 96 -0.84 19.25 9.37
C ALA A 96 -1.72 19.93 10.44
N ALA A 97 -2.99 20.20 10.14
CA ALA A 97 -3.95 20.72 11.11
C ALA A 97 -4.24 19.73 12.26
N ALA A 98 -4.07 18.44 12.04
CA ALA A 98 -4.16 17.39 13.06
C ALA A 98 -2.82 17.13 13.80
N GLY A 99 -1.80 17.96 13.57
CA GLY A 99 -0.49 17.84 14.21
C GLY A 99 0.43 16.77 13.62
N VAL A 100 0.15 16.31 12.40
CA VAL A 100 0.96 15.33 11.69
C VAL A 100 1.91 16.04 10.72
N GLU A 101 3.20 15.67 10.72
CA GLU A 101 4.15 16.15 9.73
C GLU A 101 3.79 15.61 8.34
N ALA A 102 3.36 16.49 7.44
CA ALA A 102 2.86 16.08 6.14
C ALA A 102 3.60 16.79 4.99
N VAL A 103 4.08 16.00 4.03
CA VAL A 103 4.76 16.50 2.82
C VAL A 103 3.96 16.10 1.58
N PRO A 104 3.37 17.04 0.83
CA PRO A 104 2.63 16.71 -0.37
C PRO A 104 3.56 16.41 -1.55
N ILE A 105 3.14 15.44 -2.37
CA ILE A 105 3.68 15.19 -3.71
C ILE A 105 2.54 15.41 -4.71
N SER A 106 2.68 16.41 -5.58
CA SER A 106 1.79 16.52 -6.73
C SER A 106 2.28 15.60 -7.84
N THR A 107 1.46 14.61 -8.19
CA THR A 107 1.79 13.64 -9.25
C THR A 107 1.35 14.10 -10.64
N GLY A 108 0.59 15.20 -10.73
CA GLY A 108 0.05 15.71 -11.99
C GLY A 108 -0.91 14.71 -12.62
N GLN A 109 -0.46 14.02 -13.68
CA GLN A 109 -1.25 13.01 -14.38
C GLN A 109 -0.90 11.56 -13.98
N ALA A 110 0.11 11.36 -13.13
CA ALA A 110 0.50 10.01 -12.71
C ALA A 110 -0.45 9.47 -11.66
N CYS A 111 -0.97 8.27 -11.89
CA CYS A 111 -1.93 7.58 -11.02
C CYS A 111 -1.27 6.76 -9.89
N HIS A 112 0.02 6.97 -9.64
CA HIS A 112 0.82 6.31 -8.61
C HIS A 112 2.02 7.16 -8.22
N LEU A 113 2.66 6.81 -7.11
CA LEU A 113 3.96 7.35 -6.71
C LEU A 113 5.09 6.45 -7.23
N GLU A 114 6.24 7.07 -7.51
CA GLU A 114 7.50 6.41 -7.79
C GLU A 114 8.51 6.67 -6.66
N ALA A 115 9.46 5.77 -6.48
CA ALA A 115 10.50 5.88 -5.46
C ALA A 115 11.31 7.19 -5.57
N ALA A 116 11.54 7.70 -6.79
CA ALA A 116 12.18 9.00 -7.01
C ALA A 116 11.38 10.18 -6.45
N MET A 117 10.04 10.10 -6.49
CA MET A 117 9.17 11.14 -5.94
C MET A 117 9.25 11.12 -4.40
N VAL A 118 9.23 9.93 -3.81
CA VAL A 118 9.39 9.73 -2.37
C VAL A 118 10.74 10.25 -1.90
N ALA A 119 11.84 9.93 -2.61
CA ALA A 119 13.17 10.41 -2.28
C ALA A 119 13.23 11.95 -2.19
N ARG A 120 12.66 12.64 -3.17
CA ARG A 120 12.57 14.11 -3.16
C ARG A 120 11.68 14.67 -2.04
N ALA A 121 10.61 13.95 -1.68
CA ALA A 121 9.74 14.37 -0.59
C ALA A 121 10.43 14.26 0.78
N LEU A 122 11.26 13.23 0.98
CA LEU A 122 12.05 13.05 2.20
C LEU A 122 13.02 14.21 2.47
N GLU A 123 13.53 14.88 1.43
CA GLU A 123 14.39 16.05 1.58
C GLU A 123 13.64 17.29 2.11
N ARG A 124 12.31 17.28 2.05
CA ARG A 124 11.43 18.36 2.55
C ARG A 124 10.85 18.07 3.93
N LEU A 125 11.10 16.89 4.50
CA LEU A 125 10.67 16.58 5.86
C LEU A 125 11.40 17.50 6.85
N PRO A 126 10.69 18.11 7.79
CA PRO A 126 11.29 19.03 8.77
C PRO A 126 12.10 18.30 9.85
N LEU A 127 11.92 16.99 9.97
CA LEU A 127 12.58 16.14 10.96
C LEU A 127 13.47 15.10 10.29
N PRO A 128 14.62 14.76 10.87
CA PRO A 128 15.42 13.63 10.44
C PRO A 128 14.67 12.31 10.68
N LEU A 129 14.93 11.30 9.84
CA LEU A 129 14.22 10.02 9.86
C LEU A 129 14.35 9.30 11.22
N GLU A 130 15.48 9.43 11.87
CA GLU A 130 15.80 8.82 13.18
C GLU A 130 14.94 9.40 14.33
N ARG A 131 14.24 10.49 14.08
CA ARG A 131 13.31 11.11 15.04
C ARG A 131 11.86 10.73 14.83
N LEU A 132 11.57 9.96 13.79
CA LEU A 132 10.24 9.47 13.47
C LEU A 132 10.05 8.07 14.03
N ASP A 133 8.86 7.78 14.53
CA ASP A 133 8.46 6.43 14.97
C ASP A 133 7.73 5.67 13.85
N LEU A 134 7.12 6.41 12.91
CA LEU A 134 6.42 5.85 11.75
C LEU A 134 6.43 6.84 10.58
N LEU A 135 6.70 6.34 9.39
CA LEU A 135 6.48 7.06 8.13
C LEU A 135 5.39 6.35 7.33
N VAL A 136 4.40 7.11 6.88
CA VAL A 136 3.40 6.60 5.93
C VAL A 136 3.54 7.30 4.60
N ILE A 137 3.60 6.52 3.54
CA ILE A 137 3.48 6.98 2.16
C ILE A 137 2.03 6.74 1.76
N GLU A 138 1.21 7.79 1.82
CA GLU A 138 -0.17 7.76 1.31
C GLU A 138 -0.12 7.81 -0.21
N ASN A 139 -0.43 6.71 -0.86
CA ASN A 139 -0.43 6.63 -2.32
C ASN A 139 -1.69 7.31 -2.91
N VAL A 140 -1.62 7.63 -4.19
CA VAL A 140 -2.77 8.13 -4.95
C VAL A 140 -3.93 7.15 -4.81
N GLY A 141 -5.16 7.67 -4.75
CA GLY A 141 -6.38 6.85 -4.67
C GLY A 141 -6.58 6.01 -5.94
N ASN A 142 -5.94 4.84 -5.97
CA ASN A 142 -5.97 3.89 -7.07
C ASN A 142 -5.57 2.50 -6.56
N LEU A 143 -6.23 1.45 -7.06
CA LEU A 143 -5.93 0.05 -6.72
C LEU A 143 -5.21 -0.72 -7.86
N VAL A 144 -4.86 -0.08 -8.96
CA VAL A 144 -4.21 -0.74 -10.10
C VAL A 144 -2.72 -0.39 -10.16
N CYS A 145 -2.43 0.86 -10.49
CA CYS A 145 -1.06 1.30 -10.74
C CYS A 145 -0.12 1.18 -9.53
N PRO A 146 -0.52 1.56 -8.28
CA PRO A 146 0.37 1.49 -7.12
C PRO A 146 0.87 0.10 -6.79
N ALA A 147 0.14 -0.95 -7.14
CA ALA A 147 0.53 -2.34 -6.87
C ALA A 147 1.85 -2.75 -7.55
N ALA A 148 2.19 -2.12 -8.68
CA ALA A 148 3.36 -2.45 -9.46
C ALA A 148 4.65 -1.73 -9.00
N PHE A 149 4.54 -0.70 -8.15
CA PHE A 149 5.66 0.15 -7.77
C PHE A 149 6.07 -0.09 -6.32
N ASP A 150 7.33 -0.47 -6.15
CA ASP A 150 7.99 -0.55 -4.85
C ASP A 150 8.48 0.87 -4.47
N LEU A 151 8.19 1.32 -3.27
CA LEU A 151 8.60 2.63 -2.74
C LEU A 151 9.66 2.51 -1.64
N GLY A 152 10.19 1.31 -1.42
CA GLY A 152 11.15 1.01 -0.35
C GLY A 152 10.47 0.77 1.00
N GLU A 153 9.14 0.64 1.02
CA GLU A 153 8.35 0.40 2.22
C GLU A 153 8.71 -0.92 2.92
N SER A 154 8.56 -0.95 4.24
CA SER A 154 8.64 -2.18 5.03
C SER A 154 7.31 -2.93 5.08
N LEU A 155 6.20 -2.23 4.83
CA LEU A 155 4.86 -2.78 4.80
C LEU A 155 4.02 -2.16 3.70
N ARG A 156 3.32 -3.01 2.98
CA ARG A 156 2.27 -2.61 2.04
C ARG A 156 0.91 -2.84 2.67
N VAL A 157 0.15 -1.77 2.81
CA VAL A 157 -1.15 -1.76 3.46
C VAL A 157 -2.22 -1.39 2.45
N VAL A 158 -3.23 -2.24 2.28
CA VAL A 158 -4.39 -1.93 1.44
C VAL A 158 -5.58 -1.60 2.33
N LEU A 159 -6.13 -0.40 2.17
CA LEU A 159 -7.35 0.02 2.86
C LEU A 159 -8.56 -0.24 1.96
N LEU A 160 -9.42 -1.15 2.38
CA LEU A 160 -10.72 -1.46 1.80
C LEU A 160 -11.82 -0.91 2.69
N SER A 161 -12.60 0.05 2.19
CA SER A 161 -13.78 0.52 2.92
C SER A 161 -14.93 -0.47 2.80
N VAL A 162 -15.63 -0.76 3.90
CA VAL A 162 -16.85 -1.60 3.88
C VAL A 162 -17.94 -1.06 2.94
N CYS A 163 -17.87 0.23 2.58
CA CYS A 163 -18.79 0.86 1.61
C CYS A 163 -18.46 0.52 0.14
N GLU A 164 -17.38 -0.21 -0.14
CA GLU A 164 -16.94 -0.51 -1.50
C GLU A 164 -17.36 -1.90 -1.98
N GLY A 165 -17.91 -2.71 -1.09
CA GLY A 165 -18.35 -4.08 -1.35
C GLY A 165 -17.27 -5.15 -1.14
N GLU A 166 -17.73 -6.37 -0.95
CA GLU A 166 -16.92 -7.54 -0.56
C GLU A 166 -16.10 -8.10 -1.72
N ASP A 167 -16.46 -7.77 -2.96
CA ASP A 167 -15.86 -8.28 -4.19
C ASP A 167 -14.65 -7.51 -4.70
N LYS A 168 -14.28 -6.41 -4.02
CA LYS A 168 -13.09 -5.61 -4.36
C LYS A 168 -11.81 -6.44 -4.45
N PRO A 169 -11.51 -7.39 -3.55
CA PRO A 169 -10.33 -8.22 -3.67
C PRO A 169 -10.28 -9.00 -4.98
N LEU A 170 -11.42 -9.52 -5.42
CA LEU A 170 -11.52 -10.27 -6.68
C LEU A 170 -11.37 -9.37 -7.92
N LYS A 171 -11.80 -8.11 -7.83
CA LYS A 171 -11.69 -7.13 -8.92
C LYS A 171 -10.28 -6.55 -9.07
N TYR A 172 -9.53 -6.46 -7.97
CA TYR A 172 -8.19 -5.85 -7.93
C TYR A 172 -7.15 -6.79 -7.31
N PRO A 173 -7.02 -8.04 -7.81
CA PRO A 173 -6.23 -9.07 -7.14
C PRO A 173 -4.76 -8.68 -6.96
N ALA A 174 -4.16 -7.95 -7.90
CA ALA A 174 -2.76 -7.55 -7.82
C ALA A 174 -2.45 -6.69 -6.58
N SER A 175 -3.33 -5.74 -6.23
CA SER A 175 -3.15 -4.89 -5.05
C SER A 175 -3.26 -5.68 -3.75
N PHE A 176 -4.28 -6.53 -3.64
CA PHE A 176 -4.49 -7.32 -2.43
C PHE A 176 -3.43 -8.41 -2.26
N HIS A 177 -3.05 -9.10 -3.34
CA HIS A 177 -1.98 -10.11 -3.32
C HIS A 177 -0.64 -9.54 -2.87
N SER A 178 -0.35 -8.28 -3.19
CA SER A 178 0.87 -7.60 -2.79
C SER A 178 0.83 -7.04 -1.37
N ALA A 179 -0.31 -7.09 -0.68
CA ALA A 179 -0.48 -6.51 0.65
C ALA A 179 0.13 -7.40 1.75
N ASP A 180 0.75 -6.78 2.73
CA ASP A 180 1.11 -7.41 4.00
C ASP A 180 -0.03 -7.30 5.01
N LEU A 181 -0.84 -6.24 4.88
CA LEU A 181 -1.98 -5.97 5.73
C LEU A 181 -3.14 -5.40 4.89
N VAL A 182 -4.33 -5.93 5.11
CA VAL A 182 -5.57 -5.35 4.62
C VAL A 182 -6.34 -4.74 5.79
N LEU A 183 -6.67 -3.46 5.68
CA LEU A 183 -7.52 -2.76 6.64
C LEU A 183 -8.95 -2.69 6.09
N LEU A 184 -9.91 -3.28 6.79
CA LEU A 184 -11.33 -3.07 6.54
C LEU A 184 -11.73 -1.77 7.25
N GLY A 185 -11.75 -0.69 6.47
CA GLY A 185 -12.02 0.66 6.97
C GLY A 185 -13.51 0.96 7.06
N LYS A 186 -13.86 2.00 7.85
CA LYS A 186 -15.25 2.43 8.12
C LYS A 186 -16.09 1.29 8.69
N SER A 187 -15.49 0.44 9.54
CA SER A 187 -16.14 -0.74 10.12
C SER A 187 -17.43 -0.40 10.90
N ASP A 188 -17.55 0.83 11.39
CA ASP A 188 -18.75 1.40 12.01
C ASP A 188 -19.96 1.48 11.06
N LEU A 189 -19.75 1.44 9.76
CA LEU A 189 -20.79 1.49 8.74
C LEU A 189 -21.19 0.10 8.20
N ALA A 190 -20.50 -0.97 8.58
CA ALA A 190 -20.70 -2.30 8.01
C ALA A 190 -22.18 -2.76 8.11
N GLY A 191 -22.82 -2.59 9.27
CA GLY A 191 -24.23 -2.93 9.44
C GLY A 191 -25.18 -2.04 8.63
N VAL A 192 -24.82 -0.77 8.44
CA VAL A 192 -25.68 0.19 7.72
C VAL A 192 -25.67 -0.10 6.21
N VAL A 193 -24.51 -0.50 5.66
CA VAL A 193 -24.36 -0.78 4.22
C VAL A 193 -24.62 -2.26 3.87
N GLY A 194 -24.93 -3.09 4.86
CA GLY A 194 -25.17 -4.52 4.65
C GLY A 194 -23.92 -5.30 4.21
N PHE A 195 -22.73 -4.88 4.69
CA PHE A 195 -21.46 -5.51 4.30
C PHE A 195 -21.35 -6.93 4.86
N ASP A 196 -21.18 -7.92 3.97
CA ASP A 196 -20.94 -9.31 4.34
C ASP A 196 -19.46 -9.54 4.66
N ARG A 197 -19.15 -9.46 5.96
CA ARG A 197 -17.81 -9.68 6.48
C ARG A 197 -17.25 -11.07 6.16
N ALA A 198 -18.09 -12.11 6.24
CA ALA A 198 -17.63 -13.47 6.00
C ALA A 198 -17.24 -13.67 4.53
N GLN A 199 -18.03 -13.12 3.62
CA GLN A 199 -17.73 -13.15 2.19
C GLN A 199 -16.46 -12.35 1.88
N ALA A 200 -16.29 -11.16 2.45
CA ALA A 200 -15.08 -10.36 2.26
C ALA A 200 -13.81 -11.10 2.72
N LEU A 201 -13.87 -11.76 3.89
CA LEU A 201 -12.74 -12.54 4.41
C LEU A 201 -12.45 -13.76 3.51
N ALA A 202 -13.47 -14.43 2.98
CA ALA A 202 -13.28 -15.54 2.04
C ALA A 202 -12.62 -15.09 0.73
N HIS A 203 -13.00 -13.93 0.21
CA HIS A 203 -12.36 -13.36 -0.97
C HIS A 203 -10.90 -12.93 -0.71
N LEU A 204 -10.63 -12.35 0.47
CA LEU A 204 -9.27 -11.98 0.87
C LEU A 204 -8.38 -13.21 1.05
N GLU A 205 -8.88 -14.28 1.68
CA GLU A 205 -8.15 -15.54 1.82
C GLU A 205 -7.80 -16.13 0.45
N ALA A 206 -8.73 -16.07 -0.50
CA ALA A 206 -8.50 -16.58 -1.86
C ALA A 206 -7.46 -15.79 -2.65
N VAL A 207 -7.39 -14.47 -2.46
CA VAL A 207 -6.53 -13.57 -3.26
C VAL A 207 -5.21 -13.22 -2.56
N ALA A 208 -5.23 -13.09 -1.25
CA ALA A 208 -4.14 -12.62 -0.41
C ALA A 208 -3.97 -13.46 0.87
N PRO A 209 -3.74 -14.78 0.77
CA PRO A 209 -3.72 -15.69 1.93
C PRO A 209 -2.61 -15.36 2.95
N GLY A 210 -1.58 -14.61 2.53
CA GLY A 210 -0.50 -14.17 3.40
C GLY A 210 -0.71 -12.80 4.04
N ALA A 211 -1.79 -12.08 3.72
CA ALA A 211 -2.06 -10.77 4.26
C ALA A 211 -2.79 -10.84 5.60
N ALA A 212 -2.33 -10.04 6.57
CA ALA A 212 -3.10 -9.81 7.77
C ALA A 212 -4.38 -9.03 7.45
N VAL A 213 -5.49 -9.31 8.15
CA VAL A 213 -6.72 -8.52 8.01
C VAL A 213 -7.10 -7.92 9.36
N ARG A 214 -7.39 -6.60 9.38
CA ARG A 214 -7.84 -5.89 10.57
C ARG A 214 -8.98 -4.95 10.23
N GLU A 215 -9.89 -4.77 11.18
CA GLU A 215 -11.01 -3.85 11.05
C GLU A 215 -10.70 -2.57 11.81
N VAL A 216 -10.97 -1.42 11.18
CA VAL A 216 -10.72 -0.11 11.79
C VAL A 216 -11.83 0.88 11.44
N SER A 217 -12.07 1.80 12.35
CA SER A 217 -12.91 2.97 12.12
C SER A 217 -12.19 4.23 12.58
N ALA A 218 -11.85 5.11 11.64
CA ALA A 218 -11.30 6.42 11.95
C ALA A 218 -12.29 7.28 12.75
N ARG A 219 -13.60 7.08 12.54
CA ARG A 219 -14.66 7.83 13.21
C ARG A 219 -14.82 7.43 14.68
N SER A 220 -14.97 6.14 14.96
CA SER A 220 -15.20 5.65 16.33
C SER A 220 -13.92 5.38 17.10
N GLY A 221 -12.78 5.24 16.43
CA GLY A 221 -11.52 4.79 17.02
C GLY A 221 -11.39 3.27 17.16
N ALA A 222 -12.43 2.51 16.79
CA ALA A 222 -12.39 1.06 16.89
C ALA A 222 -11.22 0.47 16.09
N GLY A 223 -10.50 -0.47 16.70
CA GLY A 223 -9.38 -1.19 16.10
C GLY A 223 -8.06 -0.41 15.98
N LEU A 224 -8.05 0.90 16.27
CA LEU A 224 -6.85 1.73 16.05
C LEU A 224 -5.74 1.44 17.06
N GLU A 225 -6.07 1.20 18.32
CA GLU A 225 -5.07 0.85 19.33
C GLU A 225 -4.32 -0.43 18.97
N ALA A 226 -5.05 -1.49 18.62
CA ALA A 226 -4.46 -2.76 18.21
C ALA A 226 -3.68 -2.63 16.88
N LEU A 227 -4.12 -1.76 15.97
CA LEU A 227 -3.38 -1.43 14.76
C LEU A 227 -2.06 -0.74 15.10
N LEU A 228 -2.09 0.27 15.97
CA LEU A 228 -0.91 1.03 16.34
C LEU A 228 0.13 0.14 17.06
N GLU A 229 -0.29 -0.68 17.99
CA GLU A 229 0.58 -1.65 18.64
C GLU A 229 1.25 -2.58 17.62
N TRP A 230 0.47 -3.07 16.66
CA TRP A 230 0.98 -3.93 15.60
C TRP A 230 1.97 -3.20 14.67
N LEU A 231 1.76 -1.92 14.37
CA LEU A 231 2.63 -1.11 13.52
C LEU A 231 3.96 -0.75 14.20
N LEU A 232 3.97 -0.56 15.51
CA LEU A 232 5.14 -0.08 16.27
C LEU A 232 6.01 -1.21 16.84
N HIS A 233 5.53 -2.45 16.87
CA HIS A 233 6.35 -3.56 17.37
C HIS A 233 7.52 -3.84 16.42
N PRO A 234 8.76 -4.05 16.95
CA PRO A 234 9.87 -4.47 16.12
C PRO A 234 9.51 -5.80 15.43
N ARG A 235 9.68 -5.82 14.13
CA ARG A 235 9.25 -6.94 13.30
C ARG A 235 10.46 -7.73 12.86
N GLU A 236 10.38 -9.03 13.00
CA GLU A 236 11.30 -9.95 12.35
C GLU A 236 11.14 -9.89 10.82
N PRO A 237 12.22 -10.14 10.04
CA PRO A 237 12.15 -10.12 8.59
C PRO A 237 11.07 -11.06 8.03
N ARG A 238 10.47 -10.69 6.90
CA ARG A 238 9.36 -11.39 6.21
C ARG A 238 9.45 -12.93 6.14
N GLN A 239 10.64 -13.53 6.25
CA GLN A 239 10.85 -14.98 6.14
C GLN A 239 10.54 -15.78 7.41
N GLU A 240 10.31 -15.11 8.56
CA GLU A 240 10.05 -15.78 9.85
C GLU A 240 8.67 -15.41 10.45
N TRP A 241 7.76 -14.86 9.65
CA TRP A 241 6.42 -14.51 10.08
C TRP A 241 5.52 -15.73 10.23
N GLU A 242 5.84 -16.61 11.17
CA GLU A 242 4.84 -17.50 11.72
C GLU A 242 3.89 -16.71 12.62
N TRP A 243 2.66 -16.60 12.18
CA TRP A 243 1.52 -16.02 12.85
C TRP A 243 1.27 -16.65 14.23
N ARG A 244 1.99 -16.22 15.24
CA ARG A 244 1.68 -16.60 16.62
C ARG A 244 0.75 -15.55 17.24
N GLY A 245 -0.55 -15.78 17.11
CA GLY A 245 -1.48 -15.27 18.10
C GLY A 245 -2.64 -14.39 17.71
N TRP A 246 -3.09 -14.30 16.47
CA TRP A 246 -4.40 -13.71 16.22
C TRP A 246 -5.35 -14.69 15.53
N ARG A 247 -5.78 -15.71 16.25
CA ARG A 247 -7.04 -16.39 15.94
C ARG A 247 -8.11 -15.54 16.60
N GLY A 248 -8.89 -14.82 15.80
CA GLY A 248 -10.08 -14.16 16.29
C GLY A 248 -10.90 -15.12 17.13
N ALA A 249 -11.42 -14.66 18.25
CA ALA A 249 -12.36 -15.40 19.08
C ALA A 249 -13.59 -15.76 18.21
N GLY A 250 -13.56 -16.90 17.54
CA GLY A 250 -14.66 -17.31 16.67
C GLY A 250 -14.44 -18.55 15.81
N MET A 251 -13.20 -19.03 15.63
CA MET A 251 -12.99 -20.30 14.93
C MET A 251 -12.39 -21.38 15.83
N ARG A 252 -13.20 -21.90 16.75
CA ARG A 252 -13.00 -23.25 17.24
C ARG A 252 -13.71 -24.22 16.29
N GLY A 253 -13.09 -24.50 15.17
CA GLY A 253 -13.46 -25.61 14.33
C GLY A 253 -12.99 -26.90 14.99
N THR A 254 -13.91 -27.70 15.42
CA THR A 254 -13.75 -29.05 15.91
C THR A 254 -13.07 -29.93 14.86
N ALA A 255 -11.78 -30.15 15.01
CA ALA A 255 -11.14 -31.35 14.47
C ALA A 255 -11.45 -32.48 15.44
N LYS A 256 -12.57 -33.19 15.26
CA LYS A 256 -12.80 -34.49 15.82
C LYS A 256 -12.18 -35.54 14.90
N GLY A 257 -11.36 -36.37 15.50
CA GLY A 257 -10.61 -37.43 14.94
C GLY A 257 -11.39 -38.43 14.07
N ALA A 258 -10.64 -38.98 13.17
CA ALA A 258 -10.90 -40.29 12.60
C ALA A 258 -9.66 -41.13 12.90
N GLU A 259 -9.70 -41.79 14.06
CA GLU A 259 -9.07 -43.07 14.27
C GLU A 259 -10.23 -44.09 14.35
N GLY A 260 -10.12 -45.11 13.55
CA GLY A 260 -11.03 -46.26 13.49
C GLY A 260 -10.93 -46.97 12.15
#